data_ffe5e5ba777b5f68879eb9aa7170ab36
#
_entry.id   ffe5e5ba777b5f68879eb9aa7170ab36
#
_cell.length_a   1.000
_cell.length_b   1.000
_cell.length_c   1.000
_cell.angle_alpha   90.00
_cell.angle_beta   90.00
_cell.angle_gamma   90.00
#
_symmetry.space_group_name_H-M   'P 1'
#
loop_
_entity.id
_entity.type
_entity.pdbx_description
1 polymer ?
#
loop_
_entity_poly.entity_id
_entity_poly.type
_entity_poly.pdbx_seq_one_letter_code
_entity_poly.pdbx_strand_id
1 'polypeptide(L)'
;MITLHRHQKKNNSFVLKVLFIFIALSFFFACPGNAKVKEFKLKVVKEYPHERNAYTQGLFFYDGDLYESTGQFGESSFRRVELNTGKAAICVKFNKKYFAEGSVRIADNIYILTWTNRVAFIYDAITFERKSIITYPREGWGLTTDGKDLIASDGSSRLYFMDERYKLRKTVNVTLNRRSLNMLNELEYIDGKIWANVYLTDMLVIINPESGIVEGMIDCTDLLGKKDRNGKEDVLNGIAYDAKTNRIFLTGKYWNKLFEIRLIEKQ
;
A
#
# COMPACT_ATOMS: atom_id res chain seq x y z
N MET A 1 -54.85 23.19 -85.15
CA MET A 1 -54.79 21.71 -84.98
C MET A 1 -53.29 21.39 -84.86
N ILE A 2 -52.77 21.28 -83.60
CA ILE A 2 -51.34 21.23 -83.30
C ILE A 2 -51.07 19.88 -82.72
N THR A 3 -50.22 19.09 -83.37
CA THR A 3 -49.83 17.75 -83.00
C THR A 3 -48.59 17.83 -82.10
N LEU A 4 -48.67 17.40 -80.86
CA LEU A 4 -47.59 17.32 -79.88
C LEU A 4 -46.78 16.04 -80.01
N HIS A 5 -45.49 16.16 -80.33
CA HIS A 5 -44.53 15.08 -80.35
C HIS A 5 -43.99 14.89 -78.90
N ARG A 6 -44.12 13.67 -78.40
CA ARG A 6 -43.64 13.23 -77.06
C ARG A 6 -42.25 12.64 -77.23
N HIS A 7 -41.22 13.34 -76.71
CA HIS A 7 -39.88 12.82 -76.56
C HIS A 7 -39.77 12.01 -75.28
N GLN A 8 -39.51 10.70 -75.40
CA GLN A 8 -39.11 9.87 -74.28
C GLN A 8 -37.64 10.08 -73.93
N LYS A 9 -37.32 10.55 -72.73
CA LYS A 9 -35.99 10.53 -72.16
C LYS A 9 -35.76 9.19 -71.44
N LYS A 10 -34.77 8.42 -71.87
CA LYS A 10 -34.26 7.25 -71.20
C LYS A 10 -33.50 7.72 -69.93
N ASN A 11 -34.00 7.36 -68.78
CA ASN A 11 -33.27 7.53 -67.49
C ASN A 11 -32.39 6.30 -67.33
N ASN A 12 -31.07 6.48 -67.45
CA ASN A 12 -30.07 5.54 -66.99
C ASN A 12 -29.88 5.78 -65.45
N SER A 13 -30.47 4.93 -64.63
CA SER A 13 -30.17 4.92 -63.22
C SER A 13 -28.90 4.12 -62.92
N PHE A 14 -27.87 4.84 -62.66
CA PHE A 14 -26.60 4.29 -62.19
C PHE A 14 -26.79 3.89 -60.69
N VAL A 15 -27.00 2.59 -60.42
CA VAL A 15 -27.10 2.07 -59.05
C VAL A 15 -25.68 1.95 -58.50
N LEU A 16 -25.30 2.94 -57.68
CA LEU A 16 -24.05 2.90 -56.90
C LEU A 16 -24.23 1.90 -55.77
N LYS A 17 -23.69 0.70 -55.92
CA LYS A 17 -23.61 -0.28 -54.82
C LYS A 17 -22.53 0.16 -53.89
N VAL A 18 -22.91 0.79 -52.79
CA VAL A 18 -22.00 1.06 -51.62
C VAL A 18 -21.85 -0.24 -50.87
N LEU A 19 -20.69 -0.87 -51.01
CA LEU A 19 -20.30 -2.06 -50.25
C LEU A 19 -19.82 -1.60 -48.86
N PHE A 20 -20.68 -1.71 -47.85
CA PHE A 20 -20.27 -1.53 -46.43
C PHE A 20 -19.43 -2.74 -45.99
N ILE A 21 -18.12 -2.58 -45.99
CA ILE A 21 -17.22 -3.53 -45.36
C ILE A 21 -17.27 -3.26 -43.85
N PHE A 22 -18.03 -4.06 -43.11
CA PHE A 22 -17.95 -4.13 -41.67
C PHE A 22 -16.61 -4.81 -41.29
N ILE A 23 -15.59 -4.01 -41.03
CA ILE A 23 -14.40 -4.52 -40.32
C ILE A 23 -14.83 -4.71 -38.86
N ALA A 24 -15.22 -5.92 -38.51
CA ALA A 24 -15.35 -6.33 -37.11
C ALA A 24 -13.95 -6.33 -36.49
N LEU A 25 -13.55 -5.21 -35.86
CA LEU A 25 -12.41 -5.22 -34.95
C LEU A 25 -12.79 -6.10 -33.76
N SER A 26 -12.44 -7.38 -33.85
CA SER A 26 -12.46 -8.29 -32.71
C SER A 26 -11.39 -7.79 -31.74
N PHE A 27 -11.76 -6.94 -30.79
CA PHE A 27 -10.96 -6.73 -29.60
C PHE A 27 -10.91 -8.08 -28.87
N PHE A 28 -9.86 -8.84 -29.14
CA PHE A 28 -9.46 -9.89 -28.22
C PHE A 28 -9.11 -9.21 -26.89
N PHE A 29 -10.08 -9.10 -26.00
CA PHE A 29 -9.79 -8.99 -24.59
C PHE A 29 -9.03 -10.27 -24.23
N ALA A 30 -7.72 -10.23 -24.32
CA ALA A 30 -6.88 -11.20 -23.65
C ALA A 30 -7.31 -11.15 -22.18
N CYS A 31 -8.11 -12.10 -21.73
CA CYS A 31 -8.25 -12.36 -20.30
C CYS A 31 -6.81 -12.42 -19.76
N PRO A 32 -6.42 -11.59 -18.79
CA PRO A 32 -5.11 -11.71 -18.20
C PRO A 32 -5.04 -13.13 -17.65
N GLY A 33 -4.25 -13.96 -18.34
CA GLY A 33 -3.98 -15.31 -17.87
C GLY A 33 -3.55 -15.21 -16.41
N ASN A 34 -4.00 -16.13 -15.57
CA ASN A 34 -3.59 -16.20 -14.17
C ASN A 34 -2.06 -16.26 -14.13
N ALA A 35 -1.39 -15.11 -14.02
CA ALA A 35 0.03 -15.11 -13.69
C ALA A 35 0.13 -15.83 -12.32
N LYS A 36 0.92 -16.88 -12.28
CA LYS A 36 1.17 -17.64 -11.05
C LYS A 36 1.72 -16.65 -10.02
N VAL A 37 1.14 -16.61 -8.84
CA VAL A 37 1.65 -15.80 -7.73
C VAL A 37 3.07 -16.27 -7.41
N LYS A 38 4.03 -15.35 -7.44
CA LYS A 38 5.41 -15.65 -7.11
C LYS A 38 5.55 -15.88 -5.62
N GLU A 39 6.33 -16.89 -5.24
CA GLU A 39 6.62 -17.15 -3.84
C GLU A 39 8.08 -16.78 -3.54
N PHE A 40 8.29 -16.10 -2.43
CA PHE A 40 9.61 -15.66 -2.00
C PHE A 40 9.93 -16.18 -0.60
N LYS A 41 11.21 -16.48 -0.39
CA LYS A 41 11.84 -16.61 0.93
C LYS A 41 12.64 -15.37 1.24
N LEU A 42 12.86 -15.10 2.51
CA LEU A 42 13.74 -14.05 2.97
C LEU A 42 15.17 -14.53 3.09
N LYS A 43 16.10 -13.63 2.73
CA LYS A 43 17.49 -13.70 3.16
C LYS A 43 17.73 -12.50 4.07
N VAL A 44 18.00 -12.71 5.34
CA VAL A 44 18.46 -11.66 6.24
C VAL A 44 19.86 -11.24 5.82
N VAL A 45 20.03 -9.95 5.51
CA VAL A 45 21.30 -9.32 5.14
C VAL A 45 22.01 -8.84 6.39
N LYS A 46 21.25 -8.16 7.28
CA LYS A 46 21.75 -7.60 8.52
C LYS A 46 20.62 -7.47 9.54
N GLU A 47 20.97 -7.61 10.82
CA GLU A 47 20.08 -7.38 11.95
C GLU A 47 20.46 -6.07 12.62
N TYR A 48 19.47 -5.29 13.04
CA TYR A 48 19.63 -4.05 13.76
C TYR A 48 18.86 -4.14 15.08
N PRO A 49 19.29 -3.46 16.14
CA PRO A 49 18.51 -3.36 17.36
C PRO A 49 17.18 -2.64 17.11
N HIS A 50 16.15 -3.02 17.83
CA HIS A 50 14.86 -2.35 17.85
C HIS A 50 14.30 -2.34 19.27
N GLU A 51 13.53 -1.31 19.64
CA GLU A 51 13.04 -1.18 21.01
C GLU A 51 11.87 -2.14 21.29
N ARG A 52 12.04 -3.00 22.32
CA ARG A 52 11.03 -3.99 22.72
C ARG A 52 9.71 -3.40 23.23
N ASN A 53 9.63 -2.11 23.49
CA ASN A 53 8.40 -1.41 23.86
C ASN A 53 7.69 -0.80 22.64
N ALA A 54 8.22 -0.98 21.43
CA ALA A 54 7.62 -0.51 20.20
C ALA A 54 6.47 -1.41 19.76
N TYR A 55 5.24 -0.96 19.90
CA TYR A 55 4.10 -1.59 19.26
C TYR A 55 3.94 -1.02 17.85
N THR A 56 4.80 -1.47 16.93
CA THR A 56 4.94 -0.93 15.58
C THR A 56 3.65 -1.01 14.78
N GLN A 57 3.19 0.14 14.28
CA GLN A 57 1.97 0.26 13.48
C GLN A 57 2.22 0.93 12.12
N GLY A 58 3.29 1.67 11.98
CA GLY A 58 3.76 2.21 10.71
C GLY A 58 5.26 2.41 10.74
N LEU A 59 5.93 2.12 9.65
CA LEU A 59 7.37 2.18 9.51
C LEU A 59 7.72 2.68 8.11
N PHE A 60 8.62 3.66 7.98
CA PHE A 60 9.06 4.13 6.67
C PHE A 60 10.41 4.82 6.73
N PHE A 61 11.14 4.82 5.62
CA PHE A 61 12.29 5.67 5.42
C PHE A 61 11.92 6.97 4.69
N TYR A 62 12.49 8.06 5.13
CA TYR A 62 12.48 9.30 4.39
C TYR A 62 13.83 10.01 4.50
N ASP A 63 14.43 10.25 3.36
CA ASP A 63 15.72 10.95 3.23
C ASP A 63 16.89 10.32 4.01
N GLY A 64 16.82 9.01 4.27
CA GLY A 64 17.83 8.24 5.01
C GLY A 64 17.54 8.10 6.50
N ASP A 65 16.53 8.78 7.03
CA ASP A 65 16.04 8.62 8.40
C ASP A 65 14.90 7.58 8.45
N LEU A 66 14.92 6.74 9.48
CA LEU A 66 13.86 5.79 9.77
C LEU A 66 12.84 6.41 10.73
N TYR A 67 11.58 6.37 10.37
CA TYR A 67 10.44 6.83 11.17
C TYR A 67 9.51 5.69 11.53
N GLU A 68 8.91 5.78 12.71
CA GLU A 68 8.01 4.76 13.23
C GLU A 68 6.85 5.39 13.99
N SER A 69 5.63 4.93 13.72
CA SER A 69 4.47 5.15 14.58
C SER A 69 4.18 3.90 15.40
N THR A 70 3.93 4.11 16.69
CA THR A 70 3.61 3.03 17.63
C THR A 70 2.22 3.19 18.20
N GLY A 71 1.51 2.08 18.35
CA GLY A 71 0.18 2.00 18.94
C GLY A 71 0.20 1.94 20.47
N GLN A 72 -0.93 1.55 21.02
CA GLN A 72 -1.33 1.41 22.43
C GLN A 72 -1.88 2.70 23.04
N PHE A 73 -3.06 2.57 23.67
CA PHE A 73 -3.68 3.68 24.39
C PHE A 73 -2.80 4.15 25.56
N GLY A 74 -2.47 5.44 25.57
CA GLY A 74 -1.57 6.03 26.57
C GLY A 74 -0.09 5.95 26.26
N GLU A 75 0.32 5.12 25.28
CA GLU A 75 1.72 4.89 24.92
C GLU A 75 2.05 5.26 23.46
N SER A 76 1.02 5.51 22.64
CA SER A 76 1.19 5.84 21.23
C SER A 76 2.13 7.01 21.01
N SER A 77 3.06 6.84 20.07
CA SER A 77 4.04 7.86 19.69
C SER A 77 4.37 7.81 18.20
N PHE A 78 4.87 8.93 17.68
CA PHE A 78 5.60 8.98 16.41
C PHE A 78 7.03 9.38 16.71
N ARG A 79 8.00 8.68 16.11
CA ARG A 79 9.38 8.78 16.49
C ARG A 79 10.34 8.59 15.32
N ARG A 80 11.54 9.15 15.45
CA ARG A 80 12.68 8.91 14.57
C ARG A 80 13.60 7.89 15.24
N VAL A 81 13.95 6.84 14.52
CA VAL A 81 14.74 5.71 15.01
C VAL A 81 16.17 5.79 14.44
N GLU A 82 17.16 5.76 15.29
CA GLU A 82 18.55 5.60 14.88
C GLU A 82 18.82 4.13 14.50
N LEU A 83 19.04 3.87 13.24
CA LEU A 83 19.09 2.52 12.68
C LEU A 83 20.13 1.61 13.38
N ASN A 84 21.34 2.12 13.69
CA ASN A 84 22.42 1.28 14.22
C ASN A 84 22.26 0.94 15.69
N THR A 85 21.58 1.77 16.47
CA THR A 85 21.40 1.59 17.91
C THR A 85 19.98 1.15 18.30
N GLY A 86 19.03 1.32 17.38
CA GLY A 86 17.59 1.11 17.63
C GLY A 86 16.97 2.14 18.55
N LYS A 87 17.74 3.13 19.04
CA LYS A 87 17.21 4.18 19.92
C LYS A 87 16.27 5.09 19.17
N ALA A 88 15.11 5.36 19.80
CA ALA A 88 14.10 6.22 19.21
C ALA A 88 14.02 7.57 19.95
N ALA A 89 14.06 8.66 19.17
CA ALA A 89 13.70 9.99 19.65
C ALA A 89 12.20 10.22 19.37
N ILE A 90 11.42 10.47 20.45
CA ILE A 90 9.99 10.75 20.32
C ILE A 90 9.81 12.14 19.75
N CYS A 91 9.22 12.21 18.55
CA CYS A 91 8.85 13.44 17.85
C CYS A 91 7.45 13.94 18.27
N VAL A 92 6.49 12.98 18.42
CA VAL A 92 5.12 13.27 18.85
C VAL A 92 4.68 12.22 19.86
N LYS A 93 4.13 12.66 21.01
CA LYS A 93 3.41 11.81 21.94
C LYS A 93 1.91 12.08 21.83
N PHE A 94 1.13 11.03 21.64
CA PHE A 94 -0.32 11.17 21.48
C PHE A 94 -1.02 11.25 22.84
N ASN A 95 -2.17 11.94 22.86
CA ASN A 95 -3.04 11.89 24.03
C ASN A 95 -3.51 10.44 24.26
N LYS A 96 -3.64 10.04 25.53
CA LYS A 96 -3.98 8.67 25.97
C LYS A 96 -5.24 8.07 25.34
N LYS A 97 -6.14 8.90 24.81
CA LYS A 97 -7.36 8.46 24.12
C LYS A 97 -7.13 7.98 22.69
N TYR A 98 -5.96 8.22 22.12
CA TYR A 98 -5.64 7.84 20.74
C TYR A 98 -4.78 6.60 20.70
N PHE A 99 -5.10 5.73 19.77
CA PHE A 99 -4.25 4.63 19.35
C PHE A 99 -3.73 4.98 17.95
N ALA A 100 -2.45 5.34 17.85
CA ALA A 100 -1.84 5.68 16.58
C ALA A 100 -1.58 4.43 15.75
N GLU A 101 -1.73 4.56 14.46
CA GLU A 101 -1.64 3.50 13.46
C GLU A 101 -0.64 3.87 12.37
N GLY A 102 -0.84 3.42 11.15
CA GLY A 102 0.02 3.66 10.00
C GLY A 102 0.36 5.13 9.80
N SER A 103 1.57 5.39 9.37
CA SER A 103 2.09 6.73 9.13
C SER A 103 2.93 6.78 7.86
N VAL A 104 2.97 7.96 7.23
CA VAL A 104 3.80 8.23 6.05
C VAL A 104 4.13 9.71 5.94
N ARG A 105 5.20 10.06 5.25
CA ARG A 105 5.56 11.42 4.91
C ARG A 105 5.38 11.69 3.42
N ILE A 106 4.71 12.80 3.10
CA ILE A 106 4.67 13.38 1.76
C ILE A 106 5.16 14.82 1.86
N ALA A 107 6.23 15.16 1.20
CA ALA A 107 6.87 16.48 1.23
C ALA A 107 7.04 17.01 2.67
N ASP A 108 6.36 18.10 3.03
CA ASP A 108 6.48 18.77 4.33
C ASP A 108 5.40 18.33 5.35
N ASN A 109 4.72 17.22 5.08
CA ASN A 109 3.67 16.72 5.95
C ASN A 109 3.89 15.26 6.34
N ILE A 110 3.64 14.97 7.62
CA ILE A 110 3.52 13.61 8.15
C ILE A 110 2.04 13.35 8.39
N TYR A 111 1.58 12.23 7.86
CA TYR A 111 0.20 11.74 7.96
C TYR A 111 0.19 10.54 8.90
N ILE A 112 -0.71 10.53 9.88
CA ILE A 112 -0.81 9.45 10.87
C ILE A 112 -2.28 9.10 11.08
N LEU A 113 -2.62 7.83 10.91
CA LEU A 113 -3.96 7.30 11.16
C LEU A 113 -4.16 6.96 12.65
N THR A 114 -5.41 6.78 13.04
CA THR A 114 -5.77 6.20 14.34
C THR A 114 -6.74 5.04 14.15
N TRP A 115 -6.73 4.10 15.06
CA TRP A 115 -7.61 2.94 15.03
C TRP A 115 -9.09 3.35 15.18
N THR A 116 -9.71 3.03 16.30
CA THR A 116 -11.16 3.22 16.54
C THR A 116 -11.56 4.69 16.75
N ASN A 117 -10.61 5.59 16.98
CA ASN A 117 -10.88 7.01 17.10
C ASN A 117 -11.36 7.64 15.78
N ARG A 118 -11.06 7.03 14.63
CA ARG A 118 -11.48 7.48 13.29
C ARG A 118 -11.10 8.93 13.01
N VAL A 119 -9.89 9.28 13.39
CA VAL A 119 -9.26 10.54 13.03
C VAL A 119 -7.89 10.30 12.41
N ALA A 120 -7.46 11.22 11.59
CA ALA A 120 -6.13 11.27 11.03
C ALA A 120 -5.48 12.59 11.42
N PHE A 121 -4.19 12.53 11.71
CA PHE A 121 -3.39 13.70 12.06
C PHE A 121 -2.51 14.10 10.88
N ILE A 122 -2.30 15.41 10.74
CA ILE A 122 -1.30 15.98 9.86
C ILE A 122 -0.35 16.82 10.71
N TYR A 123 0.93 16.48 10.65
CA TYR A 123 2.01 17.19 11.33
C TYR A 123 2.95 17.83 10.31
N ASP A 124 3.60 18.91 10.69
CA ASP A 124 4.75 19.44 9.98
C ASP A 124 5.92 18.45 10.09
N ALA A 125 6.59 18.16 8.99
CA ALA A 125 7.63 17.13 8.93
C ALA A 125 8.98 17.57 9.51
N ILE A 126 9.16 18.86 9.81
CA ILE A 126 10.39 19.44 10.36
C ILE A 126 10.20 19.77 11.85
N THR A 127 9.12 20.50 12.17
CA THR A 127 8.85 20.96 13.53
C THR A 127 8.09 19.95 14.38
N PHE A 128 7.44 18.97 13.73
CA PHE A 128 6.50 18.02 14.34
C PHE A 128 5.31 18.69 15.05
N GLU A 129 5.02 19.93 14.68
CA GLU A 129 3.82 20.63 15.16
C GLU A 129 2.59 20.14 14.39
N ARG A 130 1.49 19.97 15.12
CA ARG A 130 0.26 19.48 14.50
C ARG A 130 -0.39 20.55 13.64
N LYS A 131 -0.50 20.33 12.33
CA LYS A 131 -1.19 21.21 11.38
C LYS A 131 -2.71 21.01 11.42
N SER A 132 -3.18 19.75 11.50
CA SER A 132 -4.63 19.49 11.52
C SER A 132 -4.99 18.13 12.13
N ILE A 133 -6.28 17.98 12.43
CA ILE A 133 -6.96 16.71 12.72
C ILE A 133 -8.13 16.62 11.75
N ILE A 134 -8.22 15.50 11.05
CA ILE A 134 -9.25 15.25 10.04
C ILE A 134 -10.09 14.06 10.49
N THR A 135 -11.40 14.14 10.34
CA THR A 135 -12.28 12.98 10.53
C THR A 135 -11.97 11.94 9.45
N TYR A 136 -11.66 10.73 9.85
CA TYR A 136 -11.37 9.61 8.98
C TYR A 136 -12.52 8.59 9.08
N PRO A 137 -13.24 8.27 7.99
CA PRO A 137 -14.55 7.59 8.10
C PRO A 137 -14.47 6.10 8.40
N ARG A 138 -13.28 5.55 8.64
CA ARG A 138 -13.02 4.12 8.92
C ARG A 138 -11.94 3.95 9.98
N GLU A 139 -11.70 2.72 10.39
CA GLU A 139 -10.50 2.40 11.17
C GLU A 139 -9.26 2.64 10.30
N GLY A 140 -8.23 3.26 10.88
CA GLY A 140 -6.93 3.35 10.25
C GLY A 140 -6.10 2.15 10.66
N TRP A 141 -5.45 1.47 9.70
CA TRP A 141 -4.47 0.44 9.95
C TRP A 141 -3.14 0.84 9.29
N GLY A 142 -2.77 0.30 8.14
CA GLY A 142 -1.56 0.73 7.44
C GLY A 142 -1.75 2.01 6.61
N LEU A 143 -0.65 2.71 6.34
CA LEU A 143 -0.63 3.91 5.51
C LEU A 143 0.71 4.01 4.78
N THR A 144 0.66 4.15 3.46
CA THR A 144 1.83 4.44 2.62
C THR A 144 1.47 5.45 1.52
N THR A 145 2.39 5.73 0.60
CA THR A 145 2.17 6.64 -0.52
C THR A 145 2.92 6.18 -1.77
N ASP A 146 2.34 6.42 -2.93
CA ASP A 146 3.00 6.32 -4.24
C ASP A 146 3.69 7.64 -4.67
N GLY A 147 3.80 8.60 -3.74
CA GLY A 147 4.30 9.96 -3.98
C GLY A 147 3.22 10.94 -4.43
N LYS A 148 2.01 10.48 -4.72
CA LYS A 148 0.87 11.28 -5.16
C LYS A 148 -0.36 11.10 -4.27
N ASP A 149 -0.69 9.86 -3.96
CA ASP A 149 -1.84 9.50 -3.16
C ASP A 149 -1.41 8.92 -1.81
N LEU A 150 -2.21 9.16 -0.78
CA LEU A 150 -2.19 8.38 0.45
C LEU A 150 -2.90 7.05 0.17
N ILE A 151 -2.28 5.94 0.53
CA ILE A 151 -2.80 4.59 0.33
C ILE A 151 -2.96 3.94 1.71
N ALA A 152 -4.19 3.61 2.10
CA ALA A 152 -4.50 3.09 3.42
C ALA A 152 -5.20 1.74 3.39
N SER A 153 -4.98 0.95 4.44
CA SER A 153 -5.72 -0.26 4.79
C SER A 153 -6.64 -0.02 5.99
N ASP A 154 -7.60 -0.93 6.22
CA ASP A 154 -8.53 -0.93 7.35
C ASP A 154 -8.81 -2.35 7.88
N GLY A 155 -7.92 -3.30 7.61
CA GLY A 155 -8.10 -4.71 7.97
C GLY A 155 -9.02 -5.50 7.03
N SER A 156 -9.73 -4.85 6.12
CA SER A 156 -10.47 -5.53 5.05
C SER A 156 -9.57 -5.91 3.88
N SER A 157 -10.17 -6.40 2.79
CA SER A 157 -9.47 -6.64 1.52
C SER A 157 -9.31 -5.37 0.67
N ARG A 158 -9.66 -4.19 1.18
CA ARG A 158 -9.68 -2.95 0.41
C ARG A 158 -8.50 -2.06 0.74
N LEU A 159 -7.92 -1.48 -0.31
CA LEU A 159 -6.96 -0.39 -0.22
C LEU A 159 -7.62 0.89 -0.72
N TYR A 160 -7.47 1.97 0.04
CA TYR A 160 -8.10 3.25 -0.21
C TYR A 160 -7.06 4.27 -0.67
N PHE A 161 -7.20 4.76 -1.89
CA PHE A 161 -6.35 5.81 -2.45
C PHE A 161 -7.03 7.15 -2.23
N MET A 162 -6.34 8.07 -1.60
CA MET A 162 -6.88 9.36 -1.16
C MET A 162 -5.90 10.49 -1.49
N ASP A 163 -6.42 11.69 -1.64
CA ASP A 163 -5.56 12.86 -1.69
C ASP A 163 -5.01 13.24 -0.28
N GLU A 164 -4.14 14.23 -0.22
CA GLU A 164 -3.53 14.72 1.03
C GLU A 164 -4.54 15.29 2.06
N ARG A 165 -5.81 15.48 1.67
CA ARG A 165 -6.92 15.85 2.56
C ARG A 165 -7.78 14.66 2.97
N TYR A 166 -7.31 13.43 2.69
CA TYR A 166 -8.02 12.16 2.91
C TYR A 166 -9.33 12.04 2.11
N LYS A 167 -9.49 12.81 1.02
CA LYS A 167 -10.62 12.63 0.11
C LYS A 167 -10.37 11.41 -0.77
N LEU A 168 -11.29 10.45 -0.70
CA LEU A 168 -11.21 9.22 -1.47
C LEU A 168 -11.20 9.50 -2.98
N ARG A 169 -10.25 8.90 -3.69
CA ARG A 169 -10.13 8.91 -5.17
C ARG A 169 -10.54 7.59 -5.79
N LYS A 170 -10.00 6.49 -5.27
CA LYS A 170 -10.36 5.13 -5.71
C LYS A 170 -10.26 4.13 -4.57
N THR A 171 -10.93 3.00 -4.73
CA THR A 171 -10.80 1.83 -3.85
C THR A 171 -10.41 0.65 -4.70
N VAL A 172 -9.43 -0.11 -4.25
CA VAL A 172 -8.95 -1.33 -4.93
C VAL A 172 -9.21 -2.52 -4.01
N ASN A 173 -9.87 -3.55 -4.52
CA ASN A 173 -10.08 -4.80 -3.77
C ASN A 173 -8.93 -5.76 -4.02
N VAL A 174 -8.26 -6.18 -2.95
CA VAL A 174 -7.10 -7.07 -3.02
C VAL A 174 -7.57 -8.51 -3.09
N THR A 175 -7.02 -9.25 -4.06
CA THR A 175 -7.34 -10.65 -4.28
C THR A 175 -6.10 -11.51 -4.39
N LEU A 176 -6.16 -12.68 -3.75
CA LEU A 176 -5.20 -13.75 -3.89
C LEU A 176 -5.92 -14.97 -4.49
N ASN A 177 -5.47 -15.45 -5.64
CA ASN A 177 -6.10 -16.57 -6.35
C ASN A 177 -7.63 -16.38 -6.53
N ARG A 178 -8.05 -15.16 -6.94
CA ARG A 178 -9.45 -14.74 -7.17
C ARG A 178 -10.32 -14.67 -5.91
N ARG A 179 -9.76 -14.83 -4.71
CA ARG A 179 -10.47 -14.66 -3.45
C ARG A 179 -10.03 -13.38 -2.77
N SER A 180 -10.94 -12.65 -2.16
CA SER A 180 -10.60 -11.45 -1.39
C SER A 180 -9.63 -11.80 -0.26
N LEU A 181 -8.54 -11.04 -0.16
CA LEU A 181 -7.55 -11.19 0.89
C LEU A 181 -7.78 -10.11 1.95
N ASN A 182 -8.34 -10.52 3.08
CA ASN A 182 -8.57 -9.63 4.23
C ASN A 182 -7.33 -9.54 5.13
N MET A 183 -7.45 -8.76 6.19
CA MET A 183 -6.44 -8.55 7.23
C MET A 183 -5.20 -7.80 6.72
N LEU A 184 -5.36 -6.97 5.68
CA LEU A 184 -4.29 -6.08 5.23
C LEU A 184 -4.00 -5.06 6.31
N ASN A 185 -2.73 -4.98 6.74
CA ASN A 185 -2.31 -4.12 7.83
C ASN A 185 -1.27 -3.11 7.36
N GLU A 186 -0.10 -3.11 7.93
CA GLU A 186 0.95 -2.16 7.60
C GLU A 186 1.37 -2.27 6.13
N LEU A 187 1.65 -1.12 5.51
CA LEU A 187 1.83 -0.96 4.07
C LEU A 187 3.11 -0.22 3.75
N GLU A 188 3.78 -0.65 2.67
CA GLU A 188 4.88 0.10 2.07
C GLU A 188 4.80 0.08 0.54
N TYR A 189 5.18 1.18 -0.12
CA TYR A 189 5.20 1.29 -1.57
C TYR A 189 6.62 1.11 -2.10
N ILE A 190 6.87 -0.01 -2.78
CA ILE A 190 8.21 -0.40 -3.25
C ILE A 190 8.15 -0.71 -4.74
N ASP A 191 8.93 0.00 -5.54
CA ASP A 191 9.10 -0.25 -6.98
C ASP A 191 7.77 -0.42 -7.75
N GLY A 192 6.81 0.47 -7.51
CA GLY A 192 5.52 0.46 -8.19
C GLY A 192 4.53 -0.58 -7.68
N LYS A 193 4.81 -1.22 -6.54
CA LYS A 193 3.94 -2.22 -5.89
C LYS A 193 3.66 -1.85 -4.45
N ILE A 194 2.50 -2.29 -3.95
CA ILE A 194 2.16 -2.16 -2.55
C ILE A 194 2.54 -3.46 -1.85
N TRP A 195 3.40 -3.36 -0.85
CA TRP A 195 3.69 -4.45 0.07
C TRP A 195 2.79 -4.30 1.28
N ALA A 196 2.26 -5.40 1.78
CA ALA A 196 1.35 -5.37 2.92
C ALA A 196 1.62 -6.53 3.89
N ASN A 197 1.61 -6.24 5.18
CA ASN A 197 1.48 -7.27 6.21
C ASN A 197 0.06 -7.87 6.14
N VAL A 198 -0.04 -9.20 6.24
CA VAL A 198 -1.31 -9.88 6.48
C VAL A 198 -1.39 -10.19 7.98
N TYR A 199 -2.21 -9.42 8.70
CA TYR A 199 -2.29 -9.45 10.17
C TYR A 199 -2.60 -10.85 10.71
N LEU A 200 -2.01 -11.21 11.84
CA LEU A 200 -2.05 -12.53 12.50
C LEU A 200 -1.37 -13.64 11.70
N THR A 201 -0.54 -13.31 10.73
CA THR A 201 0.28 -14.27 9.98
C THR A 201 1.73 -13.82 9.90
N ASP A 202 2.63 -14.72 9.52
CA ASP A 202 4.01 -14.38 9.18
C ASP A 202 4.19 -14.14 7.67
N MET A 203 3.17 -13.59 7.01
CA MET A 203 3.17 -13.36 5.57
C MET A 203 3.11 -11.89 5.20
N LEU A 204 3.89 -11.54 4.18
CA LEU A 204 3.70 -10.32 3.41
C LEU A 204 3.20 -10.65 2.01
N VAL A 205 2.49 -9.72 1.42
CA VAL A 205 2.03 -9.82 0.02
C VAL A 205 2.49 -8.62 -0.79
N ILE A 206 2.77 -8.87 -2.08
CA ILE A 206 3.11 -7.85 -3.07
C ILE A 206 1.89 -7.69 -3.98
N ILE A 207 1.32 -6.50 -3.99
CA ILE A 207 0.02 -6.19 -4.59
C ILE A 207 0.23 -5.23 -5.77
N ASN A 208 -0.43 -5.50 -6.87
CA ASN A 208 -0.53 -4.57 -7.97
C ASN A 208 -1.50 -3.43 -7.61
N PRO A 209 -1.07 -2.15 -7.62
CA PRO A 209 -1.89 -1.03 -7.12
C PRO A 209 -3.08 -0.69 -8.01
N GLU A 210 -3.08 -1.12 -9.29
CA GLU A 210 -4.19 -0.85 -10.20
C GLU A 210 -5.25 -1.95 -10.16
N SER A 211 -4.83 -3.21 -10.17
CA SER A 211 -5.75 -4.35 -10.25
C SER A 211 -6.13 -4.93 -8.88
N GLY A 212 -5.33 -4.68 -7.84
CA GLY A 212 -5.47 -5.33 -6.53
C GLY A 212 -5.05 -6.82 -6.53
N ILE A 213 -4.50 -7.31 -7.62
CA ILE A 213 -4.06 -8.71 -7.67
C ILE A 213 -2.76 -8.87 -6.88
N VAL A 214 -2.71 -9.87 -6.01
CA VAL A 214 -1.47 -10.29 -5.35
C VAL A 214 -0.59 -10.98 -6.38
N GLU A 215 0.58 -10.41 -6.66
CA GLU A 215 1.57 -10.93 -7.59
C GLU A 215 2.68 -11.71 -6.89
N GLY A 216 2.89 -11.46 -5.59
CA GLY A 216 3.91 -12.13 -4.80
C GLY A 216 3.49 -12.39 -3.36
N MET A 217 4.00 -13.48 -2.79
CA MET A 217 3.86 -13.86 -1.38
C MET A 217 5.24 -14.06 -0.77
N ILE A 218 5.45 -13.51 0.41
CA ILE A 218 6.72 -13.57 1.12
C ILE A 218 6.49 -14.28 2.44
N ASP A 219 7.15 -15.40 2.63
CA ASP A 219 7.12 -16.20 3.85
C ASP A 219 8.19 -15.65 4.82
N CYS A 220 7.73 -15.08 5.93
CA CYS A 220 8.56 -14.52 7.00
C CYS A 220 8.58 -15.40 8.26
N THR A 221 8.10 -16.65 8.14
CA THR A 221 8.14 -17.63 9.25
C THR A 221 9.56 -17.71 9.81
N ASP A 222 9.68 -17.70 11.13
CA ASP A 222 10.97 -17.76 11.85
C ASP A 222 11.92 -16.58 11.63
N LEU A 223 11.46 -15.46 11.01
CA LEU A 223 12.29 -14.24 10.88
C LEU A 223 12.80 -13.77 12.24
N LEU A 224 11.94 -13.68 13.25
CA LEU A 224 12.36 -13.50 14.63
C LEU A 224 12.63 -14.87 15.25
N GLY A 225 13.90 -15.21 15.41
CA GLY A 225 14.34 -16.49 15.95
C GLY A 225 13.91 -16.70 17.42
N LYS A 226 13.76 -17.97 17.82
CA LYS A 226 13.35 -18.34 19.20
C LYS A 226 14.23 -17.70 20.28
N LYS A 227 15.54 -17.59 20.04
CA LYS A 227 16.52 -16.99 20.99
C LYS A 227 16.28 -15.49 21.26
N ASP A 228 15.60 -14.82 20.36
CA ASP A 228 15.34 -13.37 20.41
C ASP A 228 13.99 -13.07 21.06
N ARG A 229 13.19 -14.10 21.35
CA ARG A 229 11.87 -13.99 21.98
C ARG A 229 11.94 -14.06 23.50
N ASN A 230 11.08 -13.26 24.14
CA ASN A 230 10.90 -13.28 25.60
C ASN A 230 9.45 -13.52 26.02
N GLY A 231 8.57 -13.84 25.06
CA GLY A 231 7.14 -14.13 25.27
C GLY A 231 6.23 -12.90 25.32
N LYS A 232 6.77 -11.71 25.03
CA LYS A 232 5.98 -10.46 24.96
C LYS A 232 5.81 -9.98 23.50
N GLU A 233 6.50 -10.61 22.58
CA GLU A 233 6.42 -10.28 21.16
C GLU A 233 5.02 -10.59 20.63
N ASP A 234 4.52 -9.66 19.84
CA ASP A 234 3.28 -9.78 19.07
C ASP A 234 3.65 -10.01 17.60
N VAL A 235 2.75 -9.82 16.67
CA VAL A 235 2.88 -10.20 15.26
C VAL A 235 3.92 -9.40 14.50
N LEU A 236 4.38 -9.99 13.39
CA LEU A 236 5.09 -9.30 12.31
C LEU A 236 4.27 -8.08 11.85
N ASN A 237 4.84 -6.90 11.92
CA ASN A 237 4.23 -5.67 11.44
C ASN A 237 5.28 -4.56 11.31
N GLY A 238 5.35 -3.96 10.12
CA GLY A 238 6.31 -2.90 9.79
C GLY A 238 7.21 -3.29 8.64
N ILE A 239 7.06 -2.58 7.54
CA ILE A 239 7.85 -2.68 6.32
C ILE A 239 8.41 -1.28 6.04
N ALA A 240 9.71 -1.15 5.79
CA ALA A 240 10.27 0.11 5.38
C ALA A 240 11.22 -0.08 4.19
N TYR A 241 11.19 0.86 3.27
CA TYR A 241 12.03 0.87 2.08
C TYR A 241 12.89 2.12 2.00
N ASP A 242 14.22 1.93 2.07
CA ASP A 242 15.17 2.99 1.80
C ASP A 242 15.46 3.05 0.30
N ALA A 243 14.73 3.88 -0.41
CA ALA A 243 14.86 4.04 -1.86
C ALA A 243 16.24 4.56 -2.30
N LYS A 244 16.98 5.28 -1.43
CA LYS A 244 18.32 5.79 -1.76
C LYS A 244 19.34 4.66 -1.88
N THR A 245 19.19 3.63 -1.05
CA THR A 245 20.16 2.52 -0.97
C THR A 245 19.57 1.19 -1.43
N ASN A 246 18.31 1.19 -1.85
CA ASN A 246 17.55 0.01 -2.29
C ASN A 246 17.58 -1.10 -1.23
N ARG A 247 17.25 -0.74 0.03
CA ARG A 247 17.19 -1.66 1.17
C ARG A 247 15.78 -1.77 1.71
N ILE A 248 15.39 -3.00 2.04
CA ILE A 248 14.09 -3.33 2.62
C ILE A 248 14.29 -3.80 4.05
N PHE A 249 13.45 -3.32 4.96
CA PHE A 249 13.52 -3.62 6.37
C PHE A 249 12.18 -4.15 6.89
N LEU A 250 12.24 -5.12 7.78
CA LEU A 250 11.06 -5.72 8.43
C LEU A 250 11.24 -5.76 9.93
N THR A 251 10.16 -5.53 10.68
CA THR A 251 10.10 -5.73 12.13
C THR A 251 8.74 -6.27 12.55
N GLY A 252 8.47 -6.30 13.84
CA GLY A 252 7.19 -6.67 14.42
C GLY A 252 6.90 -5.95 15.72
N LYS A 253 5.66 -6.05 16.17
CA LYS A 253 5.19 -5.44 17.42
C LYS A 253 5.94 -6.04 18.60
N TYR A 254 6.59 -5.16 19.38
CA TYR A 254 7.43 -5.54 20.53
C TYR A 254 8.64 -6.41 20.17
N TRP A 255 9.05 -6.45 18.88
CA TRP A 255 10.26 -7.14 18.50
C TRP A 255 11.50 -6.35 18.93
N ASN A 256 12.57 -7.05 19.26
CA ASN A 256 13.85 -6.43 19.62
C ASN A 256 14.80 -6.25 18.46
N LYS A 257 14.34 -6.57 17.24
CA LYS A 257 15.13 -6.53 16.01
C LYS A 257 14.38 -5.93 14.85
N LEU A 258 15.13 -5.20 14.05
CA LEU A 258 14.78 -4.79 12.71
C LEU A 258 15.69 -5.55 11.75
N PHE A 259 15.13 -6.15 10.72
CA PHE A 259 15.85 -7.01 9.78
C PHE A 259 15.96 -6.33 8.42
N GLU A 260 17.19 -6.08 7.94
CA GLU A 260 17.43 -5.80 6.53
C GLU A 260 17.37 -7.11 5.75
N ILE A 261 16.54 -7.13 4.70
CA ILE A 261 16.23 -8.36 3.97
C ILE A 261 16.45 -8.23 2.47
N ARG A 262 16.62 -9.36 1.81
CA ARG A 262 16.47 -9.53 0.36
C ARG A 262 15.51 -10.67 0.06
N LEU A 263 14.81 -10.57 -1.06
CA LEU A 263 13.95 -11.64 -1.55
C LEU A 263 14.76 -12.67 -2.36
N ILE A 264 14.40 -13.94 -2.18
CA ILE A 264 14.83 -15.06 -3.01
C ILE A 264 13.57 -15.73 -3.55
N GLU A 265 13.35 -15.67 -4.87
CA GLU A 265 12.21 -16.31 -5.50
C GLU A 265 12.34 -17.84 -5.36
N LYS A 266 11.29 -18.51 -4.90
CA LYS A 266 11.22 -19.98 -4.87
C LYS A 266 11.03 -20.48 -6.30
N GLN A 267 11.87 -21.38 -6.72
CA GLN A 267 11.77 -22.05 -8.03
C GLN A 267 10.60 -23.03 -8.10
#